data_d50198d9921ceac8f30e71a082b890ab
#
_entry.id   d50198d9921ceac8f30e71a082b890ab
#
_cell.length_a   1.000
_cell.length_b   1.000
_cell.length_c   1.000
_cell.angle_alpha   90.00
_cell.angle_beta   90.00
_cell.angle_gamma   90.00
#
_symmetry.space_group_name_H-M   'P 1'
#
loop_
_entity.id
_entity.type
_entity.pdbx_description
1 polymer ?
#
loop_
_entity_poly.entity_id
_entity_poly.type
_entity_poly.pdbx_seq_one_letter_code
_entity_poly.pdbx_strand_id
1 'polypeptide(L)'
;MKAFILGLFFTLITISLHSQIVSGPMLGTNTMREVHIWVQLDREAEVQLKYASLEEPEDYHYSNPVRTSFDHAFTGTLIAHGLQPGTTYSYDILVNEQPLELKSKSVLNPTDATQTDDKALVFRTQPLWQYRSAPPDFSFLLGSCLYTNDPQFDRPGRPYGNSADTLFKSLSNTEAEFMLWLGDNIYLRTPDFDSKTGIYHRYTDYKSKDYIQEFWSSIHHYAIWDDHDFGPNNSDKSYIYKDLTRQAFMDFWANPTYGRNQKGIQTAFRWSDCYYILLDNRFFRDPNDMPGSDVSILGEEQLEWFKQQLISARGSFIFVAIGGQLLNPSKMYENYANYERERSEIISFIQENDIKNVVFLTGDRHRTELSRLEKEGAPTIFDLTCSPLSSRSYEERLPENNTLRVDGTQVSEQNYGRISVSGAPDDRQLKIEIFNTKGESAWTRIIKAE
;
A
#
# COMPACT_ATOMS: atom_id res chain seq x y z
N MET A 1 -58.95 -54.38 11.33
CA MET A 1 -57.79 -53.88 10.60
C MET A 1 -57.60 -52.41 11.02
N LYS A 2 -56.59 -52.12 11.87
CA LYS A 2 -56.22 -50.74 12.29
C LYS A 2 -55.02 -50.34 11.47
N ALA A 3 -55.18 -49.34 10.60
CA ALA A 3 -54.10 -48.78 9.83
C ALA A 3 -53.28 -47.81 10.73
N PHE A 4 -51.97 -48.09 10.90
CA PHE A 4 -51.01 -47.23 11.55
C PHE A 4 -50.45 -46.26 10.49
N ILE A 5 -50.75 -44.98 10.60
CA ILE A 5 -50.12 -43.93 9.76
C ILE A 5 -48.85 -43.53 10.48
N LEU A 6 -47.70 -43.91 9.89
CA LEU A 6 -46.36 -43.50 10.36
C LEU A 6 -46.08 -42.11 9.74
N GLY A 7 -46.22 -41.05 10.52
CA GLY A 7 -45.83 -39.71 10.10
C GLY A 7 -44.31 -39.53 10.15
N LEU A 8 -43.68 -39.38 8.99
CA LEU A 8 -42.26 -39.07 8.86
C LEU A 8 -42.07 -37.55 9.12
N PHE A 9 -41.58 -37.22 10.30
CA PHE A 9 -41.13 -35.85 10.55
C PHE A 9 -39.75 -35.62 9.92
N PHE A 10 -39.73 -34.90 8.80
CA PHE A 10 -38.49 -34.36 8.24
C PHE A 10 -38.08 -33.13 9.07
N THR A 11 -37.14 -33.29 9.97
CA THR A 11 -36.45 -32.15 10.59
C THR A 11 -35.52 -31.51 9.56
N LEU A 12 -35.91 -30.36 8.99
CA LEU A 12 -35.01 -29.53 8.22
C LEU A 12 -33.94 -29.00 9.19
N ILE A 13 -32.76 -29.60 9.18
CA ILE A 13 -31.57 -29.01 9.82
C ILE A 13 -31.16 -27.88 8.90
N THR A 14 -31.54 -26.65 9.18
CA THR A 14 -30.95 -25.44 8.59
C THR A 14 -29.54 -25.31 9.13
N ILE A 15 -28.55 -25.80 8.39
CA ILE A 15 -27.16 -25.47 8.64
C ILE A 15 -27.04 -23.99 8.30
N SER A 16 -27.01 -23.16 9.33
CA SER A 16 -26.67 -21.73 9.19
C SER A 16 -25.19 -21.65 8.83
N LEU A 17 -24.89 -21.57 7.54
CA LEU A 17 -23.56 -21.34 7.04
C LEU A 17 -23.22 -19.87 7.32
N HIS A 18 -22.54 -19.61 8.44
CA HIS A 18 -22.01 -18.28 8.75
C HIS A 18 -20.90 -17.94 7.76
N SER A 19 -20.92 -16.71 7.23
CA SER A 19 -19.82 -16.22 6.42
C SER A 19 -18.55 -16.12 7.27
N GLN A 20 -17.43 -16.51 6.67
CA GLN A 20 -16.13 -16.45 7.33
C GLN A 20 -15.26 -15.37 6.68
N ILE A 21 -14.44 -14.73 7.49
CA ILE A 21 -13.41 -13.83 6.96
C ILE A 21 -12.29 -14.64 6.31
N VAL A 22 -11.95 -14.26 5.09
CA VAL A 22 -10.81 -14.80 4.34
C VAL A 22 -9.57 -13.96 4.63
N SER A 23 -9.72 -12.63 4.64
CA SER A 23 -8.62 -11.71 4.91
C SER A 23 -9.14 -10.38 5.46
N GLY A 24 -8.33 -9.72 6.27
CA GLY A 24 -8.63 -8.46 6.92
C GLY A 24 -9.20 -8.64 8.35
N PRO A 25 -9.71 -7.58 8.98
CA PRO A 25 -9.88 -6.23 8.43
C PRO A 25 -8.54 -5.54 8.14
N MET A 26 -8.48 -4.76 7.04
CA MET A 26 -7.32 -3.95 6.71
C MET A 26 -7.70 -2.46 6.80
N LEU A 27 -6.96 -1.71 7.62
CA LEU A 27 -7.13 -0.26 7.69
C LEU A 27 -6.57 0.39 6.43
N GLY A 28 -7.39 1.13 5.70
CA GLY A 28 -7.02 1.86 4.49
C GLY A 28 -6.93 3.37 4.72
N THR A 29 -7.58 4.13 3.85
CA THR A 29 -7.63 5.59 3.93
C THR A 29 -8.01 6.09 5.31
N ASN A 30 -7.25 7.07 5.81
CA ASN A 30 -7.49 7.76 7.07
C ASN A 30 -7.50 9.26 6.87
N THR A 31 -8.58 9.90 7.30
CA THR A 31 -8.74 11.35 7.32
C THR A 31 -9.13 11.83 8.72
N MET A 32 -9.46 13.12 8.86
CA MET A 32 -10.02 13.66 10.12
C MET A 32 -11.49 13.27 10.32
N ARG A 33 -12.19 12.81 9.27
CA ARG A 33 -13.64 12.62 9.27
C ARG A 33 -14.11 11.26 8.76
N GLU A 34 -13.17 10.47 8.23
CA GLU A 34 -13.49 9.24 7.52
C GLU A 34 -12.32 8.26 7.59
N VAL A 35 -12.63 6.98 7.82
CA VAL A 35 -11.67 5.87 7.78
C VAL A 35 -12.26 4.74 6.94
N HIS A 36 -11.48 4.21 6.00
CA HIS A 36 -11.84 3.06 5.19
C HIS A 36 -11.30 1.78 5.81
N ILE A 37 -12.13 0.74 5.85
CA ILE A 37 -11.76 -0.59 6.37
C ILE A 37 -12.16 -1.63 5.33
N TRP A 38 -11.17 -2.33 4.81
CA TRP A 38 -11.35 -3.37 3.81
C TRP A 38 -11.48 -4.75 4.46
N VAL A 39 -12.35 -5.59 3.89
CA VAL A 39 -12.53 -6.99 4.28
C VAL A 39 -12.72 -7.89 3.06
N GLN A 40 -12.38 -9.18 3.18
CA GLN A 40 -12.73 -10.22 2.23
C GLN A 40 -13.44 -11.37 2.95
N LEU A 41 -14.60 -11.79 2.46
CA LEU A 41 -15.36 -12.92 2.94
C LEU A 41 -15.22 -14.14 2.00
N ASP A 42 -15.74 -15.28 2.43
CA ASP A 42 -15.76 -16.52 1.66
C ASP A 42 -16.99 -16.63 0.73
N ARG A 43 -17.96 -15.71 0.82
CA ARG A 43 -19.22 -15.71 0.08
C ARG A 43 -19.89 -14.35 0.03
N GLU A 44 -20.99 -14.27 -0.74
CA GLU A 44 -21.86 -13.11 -0.73
C GLU A 44 -22.50 -12.90 0.64
N ALA A 45 -22.42 -11.69 1.13
CA ALA A 45 -23.06 -11.23 2.36
C ALA A 45 -23.21 -9.71 2.35
N GLU A 46 -24.08 -9.21 3.21
CA GLU A 46 -24.11 -7.78 3.56
C GLU A 46 -23.13 -7.54 4.71
N VAL A 47 -22.24 -6.55 4.56
CA VAL A 47 -21.21 -6.22 5.55
C VAL A 47 -21.35 -4.77 5.95
N GLN A 48 -21.24 -4.49 7.26
CA GLN A 48 -21.39 -3.17 7.83
C GLN A 48 -20.42 -2.99 9.01
N LEU A 49 -19.95 -1.76 9.25
CA LEU A 49 -19.24 -1.41 10.48
C LEU A 49 -20.24 -0.93 11.54
N LYS A 50 -20.00 -1.39 12.76
CA LYS A 50 -20.52 -0.77 13.99
C LYS A 50 -19.33 -0.18 14.72
N TYR A 51 -19.34 1.11 15.06
CA TYR A 51 -18.21 1.78 15.70
C TYR A 51 -18.69 2.83 16.70
N ALA A 52 -17.86 3.08 17.72
CA ALA A 52 -18.09 4.10 18.73
C ALA A 52 -16.75 4.70 19.18
N SER A 53 -16.75 5.96 19.62
CA SER A 53 -15.55 6.54 20.23
C SER A 53 -15.26 5.86 21.57
N LEU A 54 -13.97 5.76 21.94
CA LEU A 54 -13.62 5.23 23.27
C LEU A 54 -14.06 6.16 24.42
N GLU A 55 -14.33 7.44 24.12
CA GLU A 55 -14.84 8.41 25.08
C GLU A 55 -16.35 8.24 25.32
N GLU A 56 -17.11 7.79 24.30
CA GLU A 56 -18.55 7.55 24.34
C GLU A 56 -18.86 6.15 23.78
N PRO A 57 -18.51 5.06 24.49
CA PRO A 57 -18.52 3.70 23.95
C PRO A 57 -19.92 3.13 23.71
N GLU A 58 -20.98 3.77 24.25
CA GLU A 58 -22.36 3.37 24.02
C GLU A 58 -23.05 4.15 22.89
N ASP A 59 -22.41 5.21 22.35
CA ASP A 59 -22.93 5.98 21.20
C ASP A 59 -22.48 5.33 19.88
N TYR A 60 -23.20 4.31 19.48
CA TYR A 60 -22.89 3.50 18.31
C TYR A 60 -23.33 4.17 17.01
N HIS A 61 -22.39 4.21 16.08
CA HIS A 61 -22.61 4.59 14.69
C HIS A 61 -22.45 3.38 13.76
N TYR A 62 -23.02 3.49 12.56
CA TYR A 62 -22.97 2.44 11.56
C TYR A 62 -22.55 3.00 10.22
N SER A 63 -21.70 2.26 9.49
CA SER A 63 -21.42 2.58 8.09
C SER A 63 -22.62 2.28 7.20
N ASN A 64 -22.61 2.76 5.96
CA ASN A 64 -23.50 2.18 4.96
C ASN A 64 -23.14 0.70 4.75
N PRO A 65 -24.15 -0.18 4.58
CA PRO A 65 -23.89 -1.59 4.27
C PRO A 65 -23.30 -1.73 2.86
N VAL A 66 -22.39 -2.69 2.72
CA VAL A 66 -21.77 -3.09 1.45
C VAL A 66 -22.09 -4.55 1.17
N ARG A 67 -22.56 -4.87 -0.03
CA ARG A 67 -22.79 -6.25 -0.44
C ARG A 67 -21.56 -6.80 -1.15
N THR A 68 -20.95 -7.81 -0.58
CA THR A 68 -19.86 -8.56 -1.22
C THR A 68 -20.40 -9.44 -2.36
N SER A 69 -19.62 -9.66 -3.41
CA SER A 69 -20.05 -10.47 -4.55
C SER A 69 -18.90 -11.29 -5.14
N PHE A 70 -19.24 -12.36 -5.82
CA PHE A 70 -18.28 -13.21 -6.54
C PHE A 70 -17.47 -12.41 -7.57
N ASP A 71 -18.12 -11.45 -8.23
CA ASP A 71 -17.47 -10.59 -9.24
C ASP A 71 -16.35 -9.72 -8.68
N HIS A 72 -16.33 -9.49 -7.38
CA HIS A 72 -15.32 -8.71 -6.64
C HIS A 72 -14.59 -9.57 -5.60
N ALA A 73 -14.47 -10.90 -5.83
CA ALA A 73 -13.85 -11.86 -4.91
C ALA A 73 -14.36 -11.74 -3.46
N PHE A 74 -15.62 -11.40 -3.30
CA PHE A 74 -16.28 -11.18 -2.00
C PHE A 74 -15.59 -10.14 -1.11
N THR A 75 -14.90 -9.16 -1.72
CA THR A 75 -14.30 -8.03 -1.02
C THR A 75 -15.32 -6.92 -0.76
N GLY A 76 -15.03 -6.08 0.22
CA GLY A 76 -15.78 -4.87 0.50
C GLY A 76 -14.95 -3.85 1.26
N THR A 77 -15.08 -2.57 0.89
CA THR A 77 -14.51 -1.44 1.64
C THR A 77 -15.62 -0.72 2.37
N LEU A 78 -15.55 -0.76 3.69
CA LEU A 78 -16.50 -0.15 4.63
C LEU A 78 -15.97 1.22 5.05
N ILE A 79 -16.85 2.22 5.13
CA ILE A 79 -16.46 3.59 5.41
C ILE A 79 -17.07 4.02 6.74
N ALA A 80 -16.23 4.16 7.77
CA ALA A 80 -16.62 4.88 8.98
C ALA A 80 -16.59 6.38 8.67
N HIS A 81 -17.68 7.08 8.88
CA HIS A 81 -17.86 8.50 8.52
C HIS A 81 -18.43 9.33 9.66
N GLY A 82 -18.42 10.65 9.51
CA GLY A 82 -18.91 11.55 10.57
C GLY A 82 -18.00 11.63 11.80
N LEU A 83 -16.78 11.13 11.68
CA LEU A 83 -15.84 11.01 12.78
C LEU A 83 -15.33 12.36 13.30
N GLN A 84 -14.85 12.39 14.55
CA GLN A 84 -14.18 13.54 15.13
C GLN A 84 -12.66 13.45 14.91
N PRO A 85 -11.96 14.58 14.62
CA PRO A 85 -10.51 14.58 14.46
C PRO A 85 -9.75 14.17 15.73
N GLY A 86 -8.70 13.36 15.57
CA GLY A 86 -7.83 12.95 16.67
C GLY A 86 -8.45 11.99 17.67
N THR A 87 -9.57 11.39 17.32
CA THR A 87 -10.37 10.53 18.20
C THR A 87 -10.12 9.06 17.88
N THR A 88 -10.02 8.24 18.92
CA THR A 88 -9.91 6.79 18.80
C THR A 88 -11.29 6.14 18.87
N TYR A 89 -11.56 5.25 17.92
CA TYR A 89 -12.80 4.50 17.81
C TYR A 89 -12.52 3.00 17.94
N SER A 90 -13.38 2.30 18.68
CA SER A 90 -13.51 0.85 18.56
C SER A 90 -14.50 0.50 17.45
N TYR A 91 -14.32 -0.66 16.81
CA TYR A 91 -15.25 -1.11 15.78
C TYR A 91 -15.44 -2.62 15.76
N ASP A 92 -16.62 -3.03 15.32
CA ASP A 92 -16.98 -4.40 14.97
C ASP A 92 -17.38 -4.47 13.50
N ILE A 93 -17.15 -5.63 12.87
CA ILE A 93 -17.67 -5.94 11.55
C ILE A 93 -18.92 -6.78 11.74
N LEU A 94 -20.03 -6.31 11.17
CA LEU A 94 -21.29 -7.06 11.13
C LEU A 94 -21.42 -7.72 9.76
N VAL A 95 -21.76 -9.01 9.73
CA VAL A 95 -22.08 -9.76 8.53
C VAL A 95 -23.50 -10.27 8.65
N ASN A 96 -24.38 -9.83 7.74
CA ASN A 96 -25.83 -10.07 7.83
C ASN A 96 -26.37 -9.72 9.25
N GLU A 97 -26.03 -8.52 9.73
CA GLU A 97 -26.42 -7.98 11.05
C GLU A 97 -25.82 -8.72 12.28
N GLN A 98 -24.96 -9.73 12.07
CA GLN A 98 -24.32 -10.47 13.17
C GLN A 98 -22.84 -10.12 13.29
N PRO A 99 -22.30 -9.96 14.50
CA PRO A 99 -20.87 -9.73 14.69
C PRO A 99 -20.03 -10.85 14.06
N LEU A 100 -18.99 -10.46 13.31
CA LEU A 100 -18.05 -11.39 12.71
C LEU A 100 -17.03 -11.85 13.74
N GLU A 101 -16.91 -13.16 13.95
CA GLU A 101 -15.86 -13.72 14.77
C GLU A 101 -14.52 -13.72 14.01
N LEU A 102 -13.52 -13.02 14.52
CA LEU A 102 -12.17 -12.99 13.98
C LEU A 102 -11.33 -14.09 14.60
N LYS A 103 -10.55 -14.80 13.78
CA LYS A 103 -9.66 -15.90 14.24
C LYS A 103 -8.54 -15.41 15.16
N SER A 104 -8.12 -14.15 15.02
CA SER A 104 -7.23 -13.46 15.97
C SER A 104 -7.62 -11.99 16.01
N LYS A 105 -7.73 -11.44 17.21
CA LYS A 105 -7.94 -10.00 17.39
C LYS A 105 -6.57 -9.37 17.57
N SER A 106 -6.13 -8.52 16.64
CA SER A 106 -4.88 -7.79 16.74
C SER A 106 -5.03 -6.56 17.62
N VAL A 107 -3.97 -6.16 18.27
CA VAL A 107 -3.92 -5.00 19.17
C VAL A 107 -2.93 -4.00 18.64
N LEU A 108 -3.39 -2.78 18.42
CA LEU A 108 -2.51 -1.63 18.54
C LEU A 108 -2.09 -1.52 20.01
N ASN A 109 -0.79 -1.42 20.29
CA ASN A 109 -0.29 -1.10 21.62
C ASN A 109 -0.72 0.33 21.99
N PRO A 110 -1.74 0.53 22.83
CA PRO A 110 -1.86 1.79 23.53
C PRO A 110 -0.85 1.72 24.66
N THR A 111 -0.03 2.72 24.79
CA THR A 111 0.96 2.87 25.89
C THR A 111 0.35 2.89 27.30
N ASP A 112 -0.97 2.62 27.42
CA ASP A 112 -1.67 2.58 28.70
C ASP A 112 -2.97 1.74 28.60
N ALA A 113 -2.87 0.43 28.52
CA ALA A 113 -4.04 -0.44 28.67
C ALA A 113 -3.79 -1.53 29.72
N THR A 114 -4.43 -1.35 30.86
CA THR A 114 -4.68 -2.44 31.81
C THR A 114 -5.35 -3.61 31.09
N GLN A 115 -4.75 -4.78 31.21
CA GLN A 115 -5.16 -6.04 30.61
C GLN A 115 -6.67 -6.29 30.68
N THR A 116 -7.31 -6.34 29.50
CA THR A 116 -8.58 -7.05 29.32
C THR A 116 -8.38 -8.06 28.19
N ASP A 117 -8.77 -9.29 28.40
CA ASP A 117 -8.56 -10.47 27.53
C ASP A 117 -9.29 -10.42 26.17
N ASP A 118 -10.02 -9.35 25.85
CA ASP A 118 -10.70 -9.13 24.57
C ASP A 118 -10.13 -7.90 23.87
N LYS A 119 -9.17 -8.15 22.95
CA LYS A 119 -8.51 -7.13 22.17
C LYS A 119 -9.46 -6.53 21.13
N ALA A 120 -10.03 -5.36 21.44
CA ALA A 120 -10.89 -4.65 20.52
C ALA A 120 -10.15 -4.15 19.27
N LEU A 121 -10.78 -4.22 18.09
CA LEU A 121 -10.30 -3.56 16.90
C LEU A 121 -10.47 -2.05 17.08
N VAL A 122 -9.43 -1.28 16.78
CA VAL A 122 -9.46 0.18 16.92
C VAL A 122 -8.81 0.87 15.73
N PHE A 123 -9.23 2.10 15.49
CA PHE A 123 -8.52 3.05 14.62
C PHE A 123 -8.55 4.43 15.24
N ARG A 124 -7.63 5.31 14.84
CA ARG A 124 -7.60 6.71 15.25
C ARG A 124 -7.59 7.61 14.04
N THR A 125 -8.48 8.63 14.04
CA THR A 125 -8.52 9.66 12.99
C THR A 125 -7.33 10.62 13.08
N GLN A 126 -6.95 11.23 11.96
CA GLN A 126 -5.92 12.27 11.96
C GLN A 126 -6.35 13.46 12.84
N PRO A 127 -5.45 14.02 13.66
CA PRO A 127 -5.76 15.15 14.53
C PRO A 127 -5.88 16.46 13.75
N LEU A 128 -6.72 17.37 14.25
CA LEU A 128 -6.82 18.75 13.75
C LEU A 128 -5.78 19.61 14.46
N TRP A 129 -4.62 19.79 13.86
CA TRP A 129 -3.50 20.58 14.38
C TRP A 129 -3.40 21.99 13.77
N GLN A 130 -3.88 22.17 12.52
CA GLN A 130 -3.77 23.40 11.74
C GLN A 130 -4.30 24.60 12.55
N TYR A 131 -3.47 25.66 12.65
CA TYR A 131 -3.73 26.88 13.42
C TYR A 131 -3.90 26.70 14.95
N ARG A 132 -3.56 25.51 15.49
CA ARG A 132 -3.73 25.17 16.92
C ARG A 132 -2.44 24.75 17.60
N SER A 133 -1.64 23.93 16.91
CA SER A 133 -0.38 23.39 17.44
C SER A 133 0.62 23.20 16.30
N ALA A 134 1.84 22.79 16.64
CA ALA A 134 2.77 22.26 15.66
C ALA A 134 2.16 20.98 15.00
N PRO A 135 2.53 20.68 13.74
CA PRO A 135 2.15 19.44 13.13
C PRO A 135 2.67 18.25 13.95
N PRO A 136 1.87 17.20 14.14
CA PRO A 136 2.31 16.01 14.85
C PRO A 136 3.51 15.35 14.17
N ASP A 137 4.44 14.86 14.98
CA ASP A 137 5.46 13.94 14.52
C ASP A 137 4.81 12.60 14.20
N PHE A 138 5.29 11.92 13.17
CA PHE A 138 4.77 10.61 12.77
C PHE A 138 5.82 9.81 12.03
N SER A 139 5.56 8.51 11.86
CA SER A 139 6.39 7.64 11.02
C SER A 139 5.53 6.77 10.13
N PHE A 140 6.11 6.32 9.02
CA PHE A 140 5.49 5.35 8.13
C PHE A 140 6.49 4.34 7.62
N LEU A 141 5.99 3.15 7.30
CA LEU A 141 6.76 2.06 6.70
C LEU A 141 6.65 2.11 5.18
N LEU A 142 7.64 1.56 4.49
CA LEU A 142 7.61 1.44 3.03
C LEU A 142 8.41 0.22 2.55
N GLY A 143 8.02 -0.30 1.39
CA GLY A 143 8.72 -1.38 0.71
C GLY A 143 7.96 -1.89 -0.50
N SER A 144 8.65 -2.68 -1.31
CA SER A 144 8.14 -3.29 -2.55
C SER A 144 8.62 -4.73 -2.70
N CYS A 145 8.12 -5.41 -3.72
CA CYS A 145 8.58 -6.75 -4.11
C CYS A 145 8.33 -7.79 -3.00
N LEU A 146 7.04 -7.91 -2.61
CA LEU A 146 6.58 -8.93 -1.67
C LEU A 146 6.29 -10.24 -2.42
N TYR A 147 7.21 -11.20 -2.37
CA TYR A 147 7.05 -12.50 -3.00
C TYR A 147 6.70 -13.58 -1.97
N THR A 148 5.56 -14.24 -2.17
CA THR A 148 5.15 -15.42 -1.41
C THR A 148 5.34 -16.66 -2.27
N ASN A 149 6.12 -17.63 -1.82
CA ASN A 149 6.34 -18.86 -2.58
C ASN A 149 5.05 -19.67 -2.68
N ASP A 150 4.81 -20.18 -3.89
CA ASP A 150 3.74 -21.11 -4.23
C ASP A 150 4.33 -22.23 -5.08
N PRO A 151 4.84 -23.31 -4.44
CA PRO A 151 5.58 -24.37 -5.13
C PRO A 151 4.82 -25.06 -6.28
N GLN A 152 3.49 -24.95 -6.29
CA GLN A 152 2.66 -25.51 -7.35
C GLN A 152 2.78 -24.70 -8.65
N PHE A 153 2.94 -23.38 -8.56
CA PHE A 153 2.90 -22.46 -9.70
C PHE A 153 4.21 -21.69 -9.91
N ASP A 154 5.13 -21.74 -8.93
CA ASP A 154 6.46 -21.16 -9.08
C ASP A 154 7.31 -21.95 -10.07
N ARG A 155 8.31 -21.27 -10.66
CA ARG A 155 9.30 -21.96 -11.48
C ARG A 155 10.03 -23.03 -10.64
N PRO A 156 10.18 -24.26 -11.16
CA PRO A 156 10.92 -25.30 -10.46
C PRO A 156 12.35 -24.89 -10.12
N GLY A 157 12.83 -25.31 -8.97
CA GLY A 157 14.20 -25.06 -8.52
C GLY A 157 14.28 -24.29 -7.21
N ARG A 158 15.17 -23.30 -7.14
CA ARG A 158 15.40 -22.51 -5.93
C ARG A 158 14.22 -21.55 -5.69
N PRO A 159 13.67 -21.49 -4.44
CA PRO A 159 12.63 -20.53 -4.08
C PRO A 159 13.02 -19.08 -4.43
N TYR A 160 12.07 -18.29 -4.92
CA TYR A 160 12.31 -16.90 -5.29
C TYR A 160 12.10 -15.96 -4.11
N GLY A 161 11.11 -16.24 -3.26
CA GLY A 161 10.84 -15.51 -2.03
C GLY A 161 11.43 -16.19 -0.80
N ASN A 162 11.61 -15.42 0.27
CA ASN A 162 12.11 -15.89 1.55
C ASN A 162 11.65 -14.96 2.68
N SER A 163 11.60 -15.48 3.91
CA SER A 163 11.48 -14.71 5.15
C SER A 163 10.23 -13.81 5.29
N ALA A 164 9.15 -14.06 4.54
CA ALA A 164 7.94 -13.23 4.64
C ALA A 164 7.34 -13.23 6.06
N ASP A 165 7.27 -14.38 6.72
CA ASP A 165 6.81 -14.52 8.11
C ASP A 165 7.66 -13.72 9.11
N THR A 166 8.99 -13.80 8.98
CA THR A 166 9.95 -13.04 9.81
C THR A 166 9.82 -11.53 9.54
N LEU A 167 9.66 -11.15 8.27
CA LEU A 167 9.43 -9.77 7.86
C LEU A 167 8.18 -9.19 8.52
N PHE A 168 7.02 -9.87 8.40
CA PHE A 168 5.77 -9.35 8.97
C PHE A 168 5.79 -9.28 10.49
N LYS A 169 6.47 -10.20 11.15
CA LYS A 169 6.73 -10.09 12.60
C LYS A 169 7.55 -8.84 12.93
N SER A 170 8.55 -8.50 12.11
CA SER A 170 9.35 -7.29 12.30
C SER A 170 8.54 -6.03 12.02
N LEU A 171 7.78 -6.00 10.92
CA LEU A 171 6.90 -4.88 10.55
C LEU A 171 5.86 -4.60 11.65
N SER A 172 5.19 -5.63 12.18
CA SER A 172 4.20 -5.49 13.25
C SER A 172 4.78 -4.98 14.58
N ASN A 173 6.07 -5.16 14.80
CA ASN A 173 6.78 -4.64 15.97
C ASN A 173 7.39 -3.24 15.75
N THR A 174 7.27 -2.69 14.55
CA THR A 174 7.84 -1.38 14.21
C THR A 174 6.75 -0.32 14.30
N GLU A 175 6.93 0.65 15.20
CA GLU A 175 5.97 1.74 15.38
C GLU A 175 5.86 2.61 14.14
N ALA A 176 4.65 2.72 13.59
CA ALA A 176 4.32 3.53 12.43
C ALA A 176 2.80 3.75 12.34
N GLU A 177 2.40 4.82 11.65
CA GLU A 177 0.99 5.17 11.42
C GLU A 177 0.42 4.44 10.20
N PHE A 178 1.24 4.21 9.18
CA PHE A 178 0.82 3.52 7.97
C PHE A 178 1.98 2.83 7.24
N MET A 179 1.62 1.91 6.34
CA MET A 179 2.52 1.31 5.35
C MET A 179 2.21 1.85 3.96
N LEU A 180 3.25 2.30 3.25
CA LEU A 180 3.19 2.65 1.84
C LEU A 180 3.81 1.53 1.00
N TRP A 181 2.98 0.83 0.25
CA TRP A 181 3.37 -0.26 -0.63
C TRP A 181 3.78 0.28 -1.99
N LEU A 182 5.02 0.00 -2.40
CA LEU A 182 5.66 0.62 -3.56
C LEU A 182 5.63 -0.26 -4.83
N GLY A 183 4.59 -1.07 -4.95
CA GLY A 183 4.41 -1.98 -6.09
C GLY A 183 5.02 -3.36 -5.88
N ASP A 184 4.72 -4.29 -6.80
CA ASP A 184 5.02 -5.72 -6.65
C ASP A 184 4.50 -6.27 -5.31
N ASN A 185 3.30 -5.85 -4.94
CA ASN A 185 2.65 -6.27 -3.71
C ASN A 185 2.20 -7.72 -3.78
N ILE A 186 1.99 -8.20 -5.00
CA ILE A 186 1.77 -9.60 -5.38
C ILE A 186 2.60 -9.90 -6.62
N TYR A 187 2.77 -11.18 -6.90
CA TYR A 187 3.37 -11.65 -8.15
C TYR A 187 2.39 -12.58 -8.84
N LEU A 188 1.77 -12.12 -9.92
CA LEU A 188 0.95 -12.96 -10.79
C LEU A 188 1.82 -14.08 -11.39
N ARG A 189 1.26 -15.28 -11.52
CA ARG A 189 1.90 -16.46 -12.12
C ARG A 189 1.30 -16.74 -13.50
N THR A 190 1.97 -17.57 -14.27
CA THR A 190 1.50 -17.95 -15.62
C THR A 190 0.01 -18.34 -15.68
N PRO A 191 -0.57 -19.13 -14.74
CA PRO A 191 -1.99 -19.45 -14.80
C PRO A 191 -2.90 -18.29 -14.38
N ASP A 192 -2.36 -17.21 -13.84
CA ASP A 192 -3.13 -16.07 -13.34
C ASP A 192 -3.37 -15.00 -14.42
N PHE A 193 -2.47 -14.90 -15.43
CA PHE A 193 -2.42 -13.76 -16.35
C PHE A 193 -3.69 -13.56 -17.20
N ASP A 194 -4.28 -14.65 -17.66
CA ASP A 194 -5.25 -14.62 -18.75
C ASP A 194 -6.71 -14.73 -18.29
N SER A 195 -6.97 -14.51 -17.01
CA SER A 195 -8.33 -14.59 -16.47
C SER A 195 -8.56 -13.73 -15.25
N LYS A 196 -9.79 -13.23 -15.12
CA LYS A 196 -10.25 -12.52 -13.92
C LYS A 196 -10.06 -13.38 -12.67
N THR A 197 -10.46 -14.64 -12.73
CA THR A 197 -10.38 -15.57 -11.59
C THR A 197 -8.94 -15.86 -11.19
N GLY A 198 -8.00 -15.93 -12.13
CA GLY A 198 -6.56 -16.08 -11.85
C GLY A 198 -6.00 -14.85 -11.13
N ILE A 199 -6.25 -13.65 -11.67
CA ILE A 199 -5.82 -12.39 -11.05
C ILE A 199 -6.34 -12.28 -9.61
N TYR A 200 -7.66 -12.50 -9.41
CA TYR A 200 -8.29 -12.41 -8.09
C TYR A 200 -7.82 -13.51 -7.12
N HIS A 201 -7.58 -14.72 -7.65
CA HIS A 201 -6.98 -15.81 -6.88
C HIS A 201 -5.63 -15.39 -6.29
N ARG A 202 -4.76 -14.78 -7.08
CA ARG A 202 -3.43 -14.36 -6.61
C ARG A 202 -3.49 -13.29 -5.54
N TYR A 203 -4.34 -12.28 -5.70
CA TYR A 203 -4.58 -11.29 -4.64
C TYR A 203 -5.09 -11.93 -3.36
N THR A 204 -6.08 -12.82 -3.46
CA THR A 204 -6.64 -13.56 -2.32
C THR A 204 -5.57 -14.40 -1.62
N ASP A 205 -4.77 -15.16 -2.39
CA ASP A 205 -3.70 -16.01 -1.84
C ASP A 205 -2.70 -15.19 -1.01
N TYR A 206 -2.24 -14.06 -1.52
CA TYR A 206 -1.31 -13.19 -0.80
C TYR A 206 -1.92 -12.57 0.45
N LYS A 207 -3.10 -11.97 0.31
CA LYS A 207 -3.74 -11.24 1.41
C LYS A 207 -4.26 -12.15 2.53
N SER A 208 -4.56 -13.41 2.24
CA SER A 208 -5.10 -14.37 3.22
C SER A 208 -4.04 -15.12 4.04
N LYS A 209 -2.74 -14.87 3.83
CA LYS A 209 -1.69 -15.54 4.62
C LYS A 209 -1.81 -15.19 6.10
N ASP A 210 -1.74 -16.19 6.98
CA ASP A 210 -1.96 -16.01 8.42
C ASP A 210 -0.99 -14.99 9.05
N TYR A 211 0.28 -14.97 8.59
CA TYR A 211 1.32 -14.09 9.13
C TYR A 211 1.14 -12.59 8.80
N ILE A 212 0.24 -12.23 7.87
CA ILE A 212 -0.02 -10.83 7.53
C ILE A 212 -1.30 -10.28 8.17
N GLN A 213 -2.18 -11.15 8.71
CA GLN A 213 -3.51 -10.72 9.18
C GLN A 213 -3.45 -9.68 10.30
N GLU A 214 -2.55 -9.87 11.27
CA GLU A 214 -2.35 -8.91 12.35
C GLU A 214 -1.88 -7.56 11.81
N PHE A 215 -0.98 -7.55 10.83
CA PHE A 215 -0.45 -6.33 10.24
C PHE A 215 -1.51 -5.51 9.51
N TRP A 216 -2.50 -6.17 8.84
CA TRP A 216 -3.58 -5.47 8.15
C TRP A 216 -4.39 -4.54 9.05
N SER A 217 -4.64 -4.93 10.29
CA SER A 217 -5.45 -4.17 11.24
C SER A 217 -4.64 -3.30 12.21
N SER A 218 -3.30 -3.39 12.19
CA SER A 218 -2.43 -2.68 13.12
C SER A 218 -2.14 -1.23 12.72
N ILE A 219 -2.02 -0.95 11.42
CA ILE A 219 -1.71 0.37 10.86
C ILE A 219 -2.51 0.58 9.57
N HIS A 220 -2.51 1.81 9.02
CA HIS A 220 -3.16 2.10 7.75
C HIS A 220 -2.30 1.66 6.55
N HIS A 221 -2.94 1.35 5.41
CA HIS A 221 -2.26 0.86 4.21
C HIS A 221 -2.65 1.67 2.98
N TYR A 222 -1.62 2.15 2.26
CA TYR A 222 -1.73 2.81 0.96
C TYR A 222 -0.83 2.09 -0.03
N ALA A 223 -1.24 1.96 -1.29
CA ALA A 223 -0.50 1.19 -2.27
C ALA A 223 -0.45 1.85 -3.64
N ILE A 224 0.66 1.63 -4.33
CA ILE A 224 0.75 1.66 -5.78
C ILE A 224 0.96 0.24 -6.29
N TRP A 225 0.87 0.04 -7.59
CA TRP A 225 1.26 -1.22 -8.23
C TRP A 225 2.58 -1.09 -8.99
N ASP A 226 3.11 -2.26 -9.42
CA ASP A 226 4.13 -2.32 -10.46
C ASP A 226 3.80 -3.47 -11.44
N ASP A 227 4.74 -3.94 -12.26
CA ASP A 227 4.45 -4.89 -13.35
C ASP A 227 3.87 -6.22 -12.86
N HIS A 228 4.34 -6.73 -11.73
CA HIS A 228 3.87 -8.01 -11.20
C HIS A 228 2.48 -7.99 -10.57
N ASP A 229 2.00 -6.82 -10.10
CA ASP A 229 0.60 -6.62 -9.76
C ASP A 229 -0.27 -6.45 -11.02
N PHE A 230 0.31 -5.80 -12.05
CA PHE A 230 -0.39 -5.37 -13.25
C PHE A 230 -0.54 -6.50 -14.28
N GLY A 231 0.48 -7.35 -14.45
CA GLY A 231 0.47 -8.42 -15.44
C GLY A 231 1.73 -9.30 -15.43
N PRO A 232 2.11 -9.85 -16.58
CA PRO A 232 3.41 -10.48 -16.77
C PRO A 232 4.58 -9.51 -16.52
N ASN A 233 5.76 -10.06 -16.20
CA ASN A 233 6.98 -9.28 -16.00
C ASN A 233 7.20 -8.24 -17.12
N ASN A 234 7.49 -7.00 -16.74
CA ASN A 234 7.65 -5.83 -17.61
C ASN A 234 6.39 -5.44 -18.39
N SER A 235 5.20 -5.75 -17.89
CA SER A 235 3.93 -5.39 -18.54
C SER A 235 3.76 -3.88 -18.67
N ASP A 236 3.13 -3.49 -19.77
CA ASP A 236 2.88 -2.13 -20.18
C ASP A 236 1.42 -1.93 -20.65
N LYS A 237 1.11 -0.76 -21.20
CA LYS A 237 -0.26 -0.42 -21.64
C LYS A 237 -0.88 -1.35 -22.69
N SER A 238 -0.06 -2.19 -23.34
CA SER A 238 -0.52 -3.15 -24.34
C SER A 238 -1.13 -4.42 -23.71
N TYR A 239 -0.96 -4.63 -22.40
CA TYR A 239 -1.54 -5.78 -21.71
C TYR A 239 -3.06 -5.79 -21.81
N ILE A 240 -3.61 -6.83 -22.43
CA ILE A 240 -5.03 -6.88 -22.81
C ILE A 240 -5.99 -6.98 -21.62
N TYR A 241 -5.52 -7.44 -20.46
CA TYR A 241 -6.33 -7.57 -19.24
C TYR A 241 -6.10 -6.44 -18.22
N LYS A 242 -5.43 -5.34 -18.61
CA LYS A 242 -5.10 -4.22 -17.72
C LYS A 242 -6.31 -3.61 -16.98
N ASP A 243 -7.50 -3.60 -17.61
CA ASP A 243 -8.70 -3.08 -16.95
C ASP A 243 -9.22 -4.05 -15.88
N LEU A 244 -9.04 -5.36 -16.07
CA LEU A 244 -9.36 -6.36 -15.04
C LEU A 244 -8.40 -6.28 -13.86
N THR A 245 -7.09 -6.11 -14.12
CA THR A 245 -6.09 -5.94 -13.07
C THR A 245 -6.32 -4.65 -12.30
N ARG A 246 -6.68 -3.57 -13.00
CA ARG A 246 -7.08 -2.31 -12.36
C ARG A 246 -8.27 -2.51 -11.41
N GLN A 247 -9.31 -3.22 -11.87
CA GLN A 247 -10.46 -3.52 -11.03
C GLN A 247 -10.05 -4.37 -9.82
N ALA A 248 -9.23 -5.40 -10.00
CA ALA A 248 -8.71 -6.21 -8.90
C ALA A 248 -7.92 -5.37 -7.90
N PHE A 249 -7.03 -4.47 -8.36
CA PHE A 249 -6.32 -3.56 -7.48
C PHE A 249 -7.27 -2.72 -6.63
N MET A 250 -8.31 -2.15 -7.24
CA MET A 250 -9.33 -1.36 -6.55
C MET A 250 -10.14 -2.18 -5.54
N ASP A 251 -10.39 -3.45 -5.84
CA ASP A 251 -11.14 -4.35 -4.97
C ASP A 251 -10.31 -4.84 -3.77
N PHE A 252 -8.97 -4.84 -3.87
CA PHE A 252 -8.08 -5.35 -2.82
C PHE A 252 -7.34 -4.27 -2.02
N TRP A 253 -7.45 -3.00 -2.41
CA TRP A 253 -6.85 -1.88 -1.67
C TRP A 253 -7.90 -0.83 -1.31
N ALA A 254 -7.67 -0.09 -0.23
CA ALA A 254 -8.58 0.95 0.23
C ALA A 254 -7.92 2.34 0.18
N ASN A 255 -7.34 2.67 -0.99
CA ASN A 255 -6.79 3.99 -1.26
C ASN A 255 -7.90 5.06 -1.30
N PRO A 256 -7.58 6.37 -1.17
CA PRO A 256 -8.59 7.43 -1.18
C PRO A 256 -9.40 7.50 -2.47
N THR A 257 -8.72 7.34 -3.60
CA THR A 257 -9.31 7.36 -4.97
C THR A 257 -8.46 6.50 -5.91
N TYR A 258 -8.95 6.29 -7.15
CA TYR A 258 -8.25 5.49 -8.14
C TYR A 258 -8.37 6.12 -9.52
N GLY A 259 -7.27 6.72 -9.98
CA GLY A 259 -7.17 7.25 -11.32
C GLY A 259 -8.17 8.36 -11.65
N ARG A 260 -8.27 8.68 -12.93
CA ARG A 260 -9.21 9.63 -13.50
C ARG A 260 -9.88 9.02 -14.74
N ASN A 261 -11.13 9.40 -15.00
CA ASN A 261 -11.87 8.92 -16.18
C ASN A 261 -11.86 7.38 -16.32
N GLN A 262 -11.92 6.66 -15.19
CA GLN A 262 -11.83 5.19 -15.11
C GLN A 262 -10.51 4.62 -15.66
N LYS A 263 -9.42 5.38 -15.66
CA LYS A 263 -8.08 4.97 -16.11
C LYS A 263 -7.06 5.15 -15.02
N GLY A 264 -6.14 4.18 -14.89
CA GLY A 264 -5.06 4.20 -13.92
C GLY A 264 -5.52 4.06 -12.48
N ILE A 265 -4.56 4.14 -11.56
CA ILE A 265 -4.78 4.02 -10.11
C ILE A 265 -4.22 5.20 -9.33
N GLN A 266 -3.69 6.22 -10.02
CA GLN A 266 -3.06 7.37 -9.38
C GLN A 266 -4.00 8.05 -8.39
N THR A 267 -3.43 8.48 -7.25
CA THR A 267 -4.17 9.16 -6.18
C THR A 267 -3.25 10.08 -5.40
N ALA A 268 -3.80 10.89 -4.51
CA ALA A 268 -3.03 11.72 -3.59
C ALA A 268 -3.75 11.85 -2.25
N PHE A 269 -2.97 12.01 -1.18
CA PHE A 269 -3.51 12.23 0.16
C PHE A 269 -2.56 13.08 1.01
N ARG A 270 -3.03 13.47 2.19
CA ARG A 270 -2.24 14.17 3.20
C ARG A 270 -2.15 13.33 4.46
N TRP A 271 -0.97 13.35 5.07
CA TRP A 271 -0.79 12.84 6.42
C TRP A 271 0.00 13.86 7.22
N SER A 272 -0.57 14.34 8.32
CA SER A 272 -0.02 15.47 9.08
C SER A 272 0.28 16.66 8.15
N ASP A 273 1.50 17.15 8.12
CA ASP A 273 1.99 18.25 7.30
C ASP A 273 2.72 17.78 6.02
N CYS A 274 2.55 16.55 5.61
CA CYS A 274 3.16 16.01 4.39
C CYS A 274 2.10 15.72 3.32
N TYR A 275 2.54 15.77 2.05
CA TYR A 275 1.72 15.49 0.88
C TYR A 275 2.24 14.25 0.15
N TYR A 276 1.36 13.33 -0.18
CA TYR A 276 1.67 12.07 -0.85
C TYR A 276 0.98 12.02 -2.21
N ILE A 277 1.77 11.80 -3.27
CA ILE A 277 1.31 11.62 -4.65
C ILE A 277 1.68 10.20 -5.05
N LEU A 278 0.69 9.38 -5.31
CA LEU A 278 0.85 7.99 -5.72
C LEU A 278 0.59 7.91 -7.22
N LEU A 279 1.63 7.56 -7.98
CA LEU A 279 1.58 7.50 -9.43
C LEU A 279 1.31 6.07 -9.92
N ASP A 280 0.77 6.00 -11.11
CA ASP A 280 0.59 4.77 -11.88
C ASP A 280 1.67 4.69 -12.97
N ASN A 281 2.56 3.73 -12.86
CA ASN A 281 3.67 3.56 -13.80
C ASN A 281 3.44 2.45 -14.83
N ARG A 282 2.20 1.89 -14.93
CA ARG A 282 1.92 0.74 -15.80
C ARG A 282 0.77 0.99 -16.80
N PHE A 283 -0.35 1.51 -16.35
CA PHE A 283 -1.56 1.62 -17.18
C PHE A 283 -1.35 2.42 -18.48
N PHE A 284 -0.48 3.43 -18.43
CA PHE A 284 -0.18 4.34 -19.54
C PHE A 284 1.18 4.09 -20.19
N ARG A 285 2.01 3.23 -19.57
CA ARG A 285 3.40 3.00 -19.95
C ARG A 285 3.52 2.48 -21.37
N ASP A 286 4.35 3.12 -22.17
CA ASP A 286 4.78 2.59 -23.45
C ASP A 286 5.68 1.36 -23.28
N PRO A 287 5.66 0.39 -24.22
CA PRO A 287 6.59 -0.73 -24.19
C PRO A 287 8.06 -0.25 -24.13
N ASN A 288 8.90 -0.95 -23.36
CA ASN A 288 10.31 -0.58 -23.17
C ASN A 288 11.10 -0.49 -24.50
N ASP A 289 10.77 -1.36 -25.46
CA ASP A 289 11.44 -1.40 -26.78
C ASP A 289 10.69 -0.59 -27.86
N MET A 290 9.73 0.26 -27.47
CA MET A 290 9.00 1.09 -28.41
C MET A 290 9.96 2.05 -29.10
N PRO A 291 10.06 2.06 -30.45
CA PRO A 291 10.95 2.96 -31.13
C PRO A 291 10.44 4.41 -31.07
N GLY A 292 11.36 5.35 -30.89
CA GLY A 292 11.06 6.79 -30.85
C GLY A 292 11.52 7.47 -29.57
N SER A 293 11.44 8.80 -29.54
CA SER A 293 11.81 9.62 -28.38
C SER A 293 10.61 10.03 -27.52
N ASP A 294 9.39 9.80 -28.00
CA ASP A 294 8.15 10.29 -27.37
C ASP A 294 7.47 9.23 -26.49
N VAL A 295 8.27 8.24 -26.03
CA VAL A 295 7.80 7.23 -25.11
C VAL A 295 7.54 7.83 -23.71
N SER A 296 6.52 7.31 -23.04
CA SER A 296 6.03 7.82 -21.75
C SER A 296 5.73 6.67 -20.79
N ILE A 297 5.92 6.89 -19.50
CA ILE A 297 5.47 6.03 -18.42
C ILE A 297 4.09 6.50 -17.91
N LEU A 298 3.93 7.79 -17.68
CA LEU A 298 2.74 8.37 -17.06
C LEU A 298 1.60 8.64 -18.05
N GLY A 299 1.95 8.84 -19.34
CA GLY A 299 1.03 9.39 -20.32
C GLY A 299 0.74 10.86 -20.05
N GLU A 300 0.21 11.56 -21.06
CA GLU A 300 0.02 13.01 -21.03
C GLU A 300 -0.94 13.46 -19.90
N GLU A 301 -2.08 12.79 -19.76
CA GLU A 301 -3.12 13.16 -18.78
C GLU A 301 -2.63 13.02 -17.33
N GLN A 302 -1.92 11.95 -17.01
CA GLN A 302 -1.38 11.76 -15.65
C GLN A 302 -0.19 12.68 -15.39
N LEU A 303 0.69 12.89 -16.36
CA LEU A 303 1.82 13.80 -16.23
C LEU A 303 1.37 15.24 -15.94
N GLU A 304 0.34 15.72 -16.65
CA GLU A 304 -0.24 17.04 -16.39
C GLU A 304 -0.89 17.11 -14.99
N TRP A 305 -1.66 16.09 -14.60
CA TRP A 305 -2.22 16.00 -13.25
C TRP A 305 -1.12 15.97 -12.18
N PHE A 306 -0.03 15.26 -12.39
CA PHE A 306 1.10 15.18 -11.47
C PHE A 306 1.74 16.56 -11.27
N LYS A 307 1.99 17.31 -12.34
CA LYS A 307 2.50 18.68 -12.27
C LYS A 307 1.56 19.59 -11.47
N GLN A 308 0.26 19.49 -11.69
CA GLN A 308 -0.74 20.25 -10.93
C GLN A 308 -0.71 19.88 -9.43
N GLN A 309 -0.53 18.58 -9.09
CA GLN A 309 -0.37 18.16 -7.71
C GLN A 309 0.90 18.76 -7.09
N LEU A 310 2.03 18.71 -7.77
CA LEU A 310 3.29 19.31 -7.30
C LEU A 310 3.15 20.80 -7.00
N ILE A 311 2.54 21.58 -7.90
CA ILE A 311 2.30 23.02 -7.71
C ILE A 311 1.34 23.28 -6.55
N SER A 312 0.33 22.44 -6.38
CA SER A 312 -0.71 22.62 -5.35
C SER A 312 -0.32 22.05 -3.98
N ALA A 313 0.68 21.18 -3.94
CA ALA A 313 1.15 20.59 -2.70
C ALA A 313 1.61 21.67 -1.71
N ARG A 314 1.19 21.53 -0.46
CA ARG A 314 1.62 22.37 0.66
C ARG A 314 1.97 21.44 1.80
N GLY A 315 3.18 21.50 2.27
CA GLY A 315 3.66 20.65 3.34
C GLY A 315 5.16 20.70 3.51
N SER A 316 5.66 20.16 4.60
CA SER A 316 7.10 20.11 4.90
C SER A 316 7.85 19.19 3.92
N PHE A 317 7.20 18.10 3.47
CA PHE A 317 7.73 17.20 2.44
C PHE A 317 6.63 16.80 1.45
N ILE A 318 7.04 16.56 0.20
CA ILE A 318 6.21 16.01 -0.87
C ILE A 318 6.78 14.64 -1.24
N PHE A 319 6.07 13.58 -0.89
CA PHE A 319 6.43 12.23 -1.24
C PHE A 319 5.75 11.82 -2.54
N VAL A 320 6.53 11.30 -3.49
CA VAL A 320 6.03 10.82 -4.77
C VAL A 320 6.34 9.33 -4.90
N ALA A 321 5.32 8.49 -4.76
CA ALA A 321 5.47 7.04 -4.91
C ALA A 321 5.30 6.62 -6.37
N ILE A 322 6.26 5.85 -6.90
CA ILE A 322 6.23 5.28 -8.25
C ILE A 322 7.08 3.99 -8.27
N GLY A 323 6.72 2.98 -9.06
CA GLY A 323 7.39 1.68 -9.05
C GLY A 323 8.89 1.75 -9.37
N GLY A 324 9.27 2.35 -10.50
CA GLY A 324 10.67 2.42 -10.96
C GLY A 324 11.43 3.67 -10.53
N GLN A 325 12.77 3.60 -10.52
CA GLN A 325 13.67 4.70 -10.12
C GLN A 325 13.61 5.88 -11.09
N LEU A 326 13.37 7.09 -10.57
CA LEU A 326 13.41 8.32 -11.37
C LEU A 326 14.83 8.86 -11.55
N LEU A 327 15.61 8.97 -10.47
CA LEU A 327 16.89 9.68 -10.51
C LEU A 327 18.03 8.86 -11.09
N ASN A 328 17.99 7.54 -10.99
CA ASN A 328 19.05 6.68 -11.51
C ASN A 328 19.27 6.91 -13.02
N PRO A 329 20.46 7.41 -13.47
CA PRO A 329 20.70 7.72 -14.87
C PRO A 329 20.99 6.48 -15.75
N SER A 330 21.13 5.30 -15.15
CA SER A 330 21.38 4.06 -15.86
C SER A 330 20.16 3.63 -16.67
N LYS A 331 20.36 3.33 -17.95
CA LYS A 331 19.32 2.78 -18.84
C LYS A 331 19.13 1.25 -18.70
N MET A 332 19.60 0.67 -17.61
CA MET A 332 19.43 -0.75 -17.35
C MET A 332 18.03 -1.05 -16.84
N TYR A 333 17.52 -2.22 -17.25
CA TYR A 333 16.19 -2.70 -16.86
C TYR A 333 15.08 -1.68 -17.19
N GLU A 334 14.14 -1.46 -16.28
CA GLU A 334 12.99 -0.57 -16.46
C GLU A 334 13.16 0.84 -15.89
N ASN A 335 14.39 1.27 -15.59
CA ASN A 335 14.66 2.61 -15.07
C ASN A 335 14.00 3.73 -15.90
N TYR A 336 13.58 4.78 -15.24
CA TYR A 336 13.00 5.96 -15.90
C TYR A 336 13.95 6.62 -16.92
N ALA A 337 15.26 6.36 -16.80
CA ALA A 337 16.26 6.81 -17.76
C ALA A 337 16.02 6.29 -19.21
N ASN A 338 15.22 5.24 -19.38
CA ASN A 338 14.79 4.77 -20.70
C ASN A 338 13.74 5.71 -21.34
N TYR A 339 13.06 6.54 -20.54
CA TYR A 339 12.04 7.50 -20.91
C TYR A 339 12.55 8.93 -20.68
N GLU A 340 13.68 9.23 -21.31
CA GLU A 340 14.53 10.39 -21.00
C GLU A 340 13.82 11.73 -21.13
N ARG A 341 12.94 11.90 -22.13
CA ARG A 341 12.17 13.13 -22.32
C ARG A 341 11.27 13.41 -21.12
N GLU A 342 10.43 12.45 -20.74
CA GLU A 342 9.49 12.59 -19.64
C GLU A 342 10.23 12.73 -18.29
N ARG A 343 11.31 11.95 -18.08
CA ARG A 343 12.18 12.08 -16.91
C ARG A 343 12.75 13.48 -16.78
N SER A 344 13.33 14.03 -17.87
CA SER A 344 13.91 15.35 -17.89
C SER A 344 12.86 16.43 -17.66
N GLU A 345 11.66 16.27 -18.23
CA GLU A 345 10.54 17.17 -18.05
C GLU A 345 10.09 17.23 -16.59
N ILE A 346 9.99 16.09 -15.89
CA ILE A 346 9.63 16.03 -14.46
C ILE A 346 10.68 16.76 -13.61
N ILE A 347 11.97 16.42 -13.81
CA ILE A 347 13.06 17.01 -13.05
C ILE A 347 13.13 18.53 -13.27
N SER A 348 13.08 18.95 -14.53
CA SER A 348 13.09 20.38 -14.88
C SER A 348 11.90 21.12 -14.29
N PHE A 349 10.71 20.54 -14.35
CA PHE A 349 9.50 21.13 -13.77
C PHE A 349 9.62 21.38 -12.27
N ILE A 350 10.17 20.44 -11.52
CA ILE A 350 10.40 20.57 -10.07
C ILE A 350 11.42 21.70 -9.80
N GLN A 351 12.54 21.72 -10.54
CA GLN A 351 13.62 22.68 -10.34
C GLN A 351 13.24 24.10 -10.77
N GLU A 352 12.61 24.26 -11.92
CA GLU A 352 12.24 25.57 -12.49
C GLU A 352 11.11 26.27 -11.73
N ASN A 353 10.25 25.49 -11.05
CA ASN A 353 9.15 26.02 -10.22
C ASN A 353 9.49 26.10 -8.73
N ASP A 354 10.77 25.92 -8.35
CA ASP A 354 11.28 25.97 -6.97
C ASP A 354 10.45 25.07 -6.01
N ILE A 355 10.07 23.84 -6.46
CA ILE A 355 9.30 22.90 -5.66
C ILE A 355 10.25 22.13 -4.72
N LYS A 356 10.25 22.54 -3.45
CA LYS A 356 11.18 22.03 -2.43
C LYS A 356 10.72 20.72 -1.82
N ASN A 357 11.68 20.03 -1.18
CA ASN A 357 11.44 18.86 -0.33
C ASN A 357 10.73 17.70 -1.03
N VAL A 358 11.01 17.51 -2.32
CA VAL A 358 10.45 16.40 -3.11
C VAL A 358 11.30 15.15 -2.89
N VAL A 359 10.66 14.08 -2.44
CA VAL A 359 11.26 12.77 -2.23
C VAL A 359 10.48 11.72 -3.00
N PHE A 360 11.11 11.14 -4.03
CA PHE A 360 10.56 9.99 -4.72
C PHE A 360 10.76 8.74 -3.86
N LEU A 361 9.72 7.89 -3.80
CA LEU A 361 9.72 6.60 -3.13
C LEU A 361 9.48 5.53 -4.18
N THR A 362 10.46 4.66 -4.40
CA THR A 362 10.49 3.75 -5.55
C THR A 362 10.75 2.30 -5.14
N GLY A 363 10.44 1.36 -6.03
CA GLY A 363 10.54 -0.09 -5.80
C GLY A 363 11.34 -0.84 -6.87
N ASP A 364 10.85 -2.00 -7.30
CA ASP A 364 11.29 -2.83 -8.45
C ASP A 364 12.69 -3.47 -8.33
N ARG A 365 13.68 -2.74 -7.87
CA ARG A 365 15.11 -3.00 -8.13
C ARG A 365 15.71 -4.16 -7.34
N HIS A 366 14.98 -4.79 -6.41
CA HIS A 366 15.45 -5.86 -5.54
C HIS A 366 16.75 -5.51 -4.78
N ARG A 367 16.91 -4.22 -4.51
CA ARG A 367 17.89 -3.61 -3.64
C ARG A 367 17.39 -2.26 -3.17
N THR A 368 17.89 -1.79 -2.05
CA THR A 368 17.60 -0.45 -1.54
C THR A 368 18.78 0.47 -1.78
N GLU A 369 18.52 1.70 -2.18
CA GLU A 369 19.50 2.78 -2.30
C GLU A 369 18.84 4.15 -2.23
N LEU A 370 19.59 5.16 -1.77
CA LEU A 370 19.19 6.57 -1.82
C LEU A 370 19.97 7.28 -2.92
N SER A 371 19.27 7.94 -3.84
CA SER A 371 19.87 8.83 -4.84
C SER A 371 19.56 10.28 -4.51
N ARG A 372 20.47 11.19 -4.85
CA ARG A 372 20.33 12.63 -4.60
C ARG A 372 20.77 13.42 -5.82
N LEU A 373 19.91 14.32 -6.29
CA LEU A 373 20.22 15.26 -7.37
C LEU A 373 20.29 16.67 -6.78
N GLU A 374 21.50 17.20 -6.73
CA GLU A 374 21.79 18.58 -6.33
C GLU A 374 22.20 19.40 -7.56
N LYS A 375 21.68 20.62 -7.65
CA LYS A 375 22.04 21.60 -8.67
C LYS A 375 22.05 22.98 -8.03
N GLU A 376 23.11 23.73 -8.24
CA GLU A 376 23.25 25.08 -7.69
C GLU A 376 22.05 25.95 -8.11
N GLY A 377 21.44 26.60 -7.11
CA GLY A 377 20.29 27.48 -7.32
C GLY A 377 18.96 26.78 -7.62
N ALA A 378 18.86 25.46 -7.40
CA ALA A 378 17.62 24.71 -7.57
C ALA A 378 17.37 23.78 -6.37
N PRO A 379 16.11 23.40 -6.10
CA PRO A 379 15.78 22.44 -5.04
C PRO A 379 16.47 21.09 -5.23
N THR A 380 16.89 20.49 -4.13
CA THR A 380 17.42 19.13 -4.08
C THR A 380 16.27 18.12 -4.25
N ILE A 381 16.47 17.12 -5.10
CA ILE A 381 15.52 16.02 -5.30
C ILE A 381 16.15 14.73 -4.77
N PHE A 382 15.39 13.97 -3.98
CA PHE A 382 15.77 12.66 -3.47
C PHE A 382 14.94 11.55 -4.14
N ASP A 383 15.54 10.36 -4.27
CA ASP A 383 14.88 9.15 -4.74
C ASP A 383 15.33 7.98 -3.87
N LEU A 384 14.43 7.52 -3.01
CA LEU A 384 14.65 6.37 -2.13
C LEU A 384 14.00 5.14 -2.75
N THR A 385 14.81 4.22 -3.22
CA THR A 385 14.36 2.87 -3.59
C THR A 385 14.35 1.99 -2.35
N CYS A 386 13.25 1.29 -2.09
CA CYS A 386 13.12 0.36 -0.98
C CYS A 386 12.60 -1.00 -1.47
N SER A 387 13.51 -1.96 -1.64
CA SER A 387 13.28 -3.25 -2.26
C SER A 387 14.42 -4.23 -1.92
N PRO A 388 14.17 -5.55 -1.79
CA PRO A 388 12.87 -6.20 -1.76
C PRO A 388 12.40 -6.49 -0.34
N LEU A 389 11.09 -6.57 -0.14
CA LEU A 389 10.50 -7.02 1.12
C LEU A 389 10.83 -8.50 1.38
N SER A 390 10.43 -9.38 0.48
CA SER A 390 10.64 -10.83 0.63
C SER A 390 11.05 -11.56 -0.64
N SER A 391 11.05 -10.89 -1.80
CA SER A 391 11.58 -11.49 -3.02
C SER A 391 13.10 -11.59 -2.98
N ARG A 392 13.68 -12.28 -3.97
CA ARG A 392 15.13 -12.46 -4.05
C ARG A 392 15.83 -11.13 -4.26
N SER A 393 16.79 -10.80 -3.39
CA SER A 393 17.71 -9.69 -3.62
C SER A 393 18.76 -10.03 -4.67
N TYR A 394 19.26 -9.02 -5.36
CA TYR A 394 20.33 -9.15 -6.35
C TYR A 394 21.52 -8.29 -5.94
N GLU A 395 22.68 -8.94 -5.81
CA GLU A 395 23.96 -8.24 -5.87
C GLU A 395 24.19 -7.73 -7.30
N GLU A 396 24.84 -6.58 -7.44
CA GLU A 396 25.21 -6.05 -8.74
C GLU A 396 26.08 -7.06 -9.49
N ARG A 397 25.53 -7.72 -10.51
CA ARG A 397 26.31 -8.60 -11.40
C ARG A 397 27.09 -7.82 -12.46
N LEU A 398 26.63 -6.63 -12.79
CA LEU A 398 27.29 -5.65 -13.66
C LEU A 398 27.22 -4.32 -12.92
N PRO A 399 28.31 -3.52 -12.89
CA PRO A 399 28.30 -2.25 -12.22
C PRO A 399 27.26 -1.34 -12.89
N GLU A 400 26.14 -1.16 -12.22
CA GLU A 400 25.15 -0.16 -12.60
C GLU A 400 25.68 1.20 -12.16
N ASN A 401 26.00 2.05 -13.13
CA ASN A 401 26.58 3.36 -12.87
C ASN A 401 25.51 4.36 -12.43
N ASN A 402 24.94 4.17 -11.22
CA ASN A 402 24.12 5.19 -10.59
C ASN A 402 25.01 6.27 -9.97
N THR A 403 25.37 7.27 -10.78
CA THR A 403 26.23 8.38 -10.37
C THR A 403 25.60 9.33 -9.34
N LEU A 404 24.32 9.20 -9.06
CA LEU A 404 23.57 10.00 -8.08
C LEU A 404 23.35 9.24 -6.76
N ARG A 405 23.81 8.01 -6.64
CA ARG A 405 23.70 7.23 -5.40
C ARG A 405 24.49 7.89 -4.28
N VAL A 406 23.87 8.02 -3.14
CA VAL A 406 24.52 8.47 -1.90
C VAL A 406 25.36 7.30 -1.35
N ASP A 407 26.63 7.55 -1.09
CA ASP A 407 27.55 6.53 -0.60
C ASP A 407 27.07 5.84 0.68
N GLY A 408 27.22 4.51 0.72
CA GLY A 408 26.89 3.69 1.88
C GLY A 408 25.39 3.51 2.11
N THR A 409 24.53 3.73 1.10
CA THR A 409 23.07 3.53 1.21
C THR A 409 22.57 2.28 0.49
N GLN A 410 23.42 1.57 -0.24
CA GLN A 410 23.00 0.35 -0.91
C GLN A 410 22.83 -0.82 0.06
N VAL A 411 21.67 -1.49 -0.01
CA VAL A 411 21.37 -2.73 0.71
C VAL A 411 20.92 -3.78 -0.31
N SER A 412 21.61 -4.93 -0.33
CA SER A 412 21.35 -6.04 -1.25
C SER A 412 20.84 -7.28 -0.55
N GLU A 413 20.05 -7.09 0.51
CA GLU A 413 19.31 -8.13 1.21
C GLU A 413 17.83 -7.71 1.34
N GLN A 414 16.99 -8.64 1.77
CA GLN A 414 15.58 -8.35 2.05
C GLN A 414 15.46 -7.34 3.17
N ASN A 415 14.68 -6.31 2.95
CA ASN A 415 14.63 -5.14 3.82
C ASN A 415 13.31 -4.39 3.71
N TYR A 416 13.06 -3.48 4.65
CA TYR A 416 12.00 -2.49 4.61
C TYR A 416 12.52 -1.14 5.13
N GLY A 417 11.81 -0.07 4.78
CA GLY A 417 12.13 1.27 5.24
C GLY A 417 11.15 1.75 6.31
N ARG A 418 11.65 2.61 7.22
CA ARG A 418 10.85 3.51 8.05
C ARG A 418 11.27 4.94 7.80
N ILE A 419 10.30 5.80 7.56
CA ILE A 419 10.50 7.24 7.45
C ILE A 419 9.78 7.90 8.60
N SER A 420 10.51 8.70 9.38
CA SER A 420 9.96 9.53 10.46
C SER A 420 10.07 11.01 10.10
N VAL A 421 8.97 11.73 10.24
CA VAL A 421 8.91 13.19 10.06
C VAL A 421 8.72 13.82 11.43
N SER A 422 9.66 14.67 11.84
CA SER A 422 9.66 15.24 13.18
C SER A 422 10.31 16.64 13.23
N GLY A 423 10.12 17.35 14.33
CA GLY A 423 10.72 18.64 14.59
C GLY A 423 9.73 19.81 14.54
N ALA A 424 10.23 21.01 14.81
CA ALA A 424 9.43 22.23 14.76
C ALA A 424 8.95 22.54 13.33
N PRO A 425 7.86 23.31 13.15
CA PRO A 425 7.32 23.61 11.82
C PRO A 425 8.30 24.25 10.84
N ASP A 426 9.28 24.99 11.35
CA ASP A 426 10.34 25.68 10.60
C ASP A 426 11.69 24.93 10.59
N ASP A 427 11.76 23.76 11.24
CA ASP A 427 12.94 22.86 11.27
C ASP A 427 12.50 21.39 11.21
N ARG A 428 11.61 21.08 10.26
CA ARG A 428 11.15 19.68 10.04
C ARG A 428 12.28 18.85 9.47
N GLN A 429 12.39 17.63 9.95
CA GLN A 429 13.40 16.67 9.54
C GLN A 429 12.74 15.36 9.11
N LEU A 430 13.32 14.78 8.08
CA LEU A 430 13.02 13.46 7.56
C LEU A 430 14.13 12.51 7.99
N LYS A 431 13.83 11.54 8.83
CA LYS A 431 14.75 10.45 9.20
C LYS A 431 14.37 9.20 8.40
N ILE A 432 15.27 8.74 7.56
CA ILE A 432 15.14 7.49 6.79
C ILE A 432 15.95 6.42 7.50
N GLU A 433 15.33 5.29 7.79
CA GLU A 433 15.95 4.11 8.41
C GLU A 433 15.62 2.88 7.56
N ILE A 434 16.61 2.09 7.21
CA ILE A 434 16.43 0.82 6.50
C ILE A 434 16.77 -0.31 7.45
N PHE A 435 15.87 -1.30 7.51
CA PHE A 435 15.98 -2.47 8.38
C PHE A 435 15.97 -3.75 7.56
N ASN A 436 16.73 -4.74 7.97
CA ASN A 436 16.60 -6.09 7.43
C ASN A 436 15.30 -6.78 7.98
N THR A 437 14.99 -7.97 7.51
CA THR A 437 13.77 -8.70 7.90
C THR A 437 13.70 -9.05 9.39
N LYS A 438 14.80 -8.90 10.13
CA LYS A 438 14.85 -9.13 11.58
C LYS A 438 14.67 -7.84 12.39
N GLY A 439 14.55 -6.69 11.74
CA GLY A 439 14.46 -5.39 12.41
C GLY A 439 15.82 -4.79 12.81
N GLU A 440 16.93 -5.33 12.29
CA GLU A 440 18.26 -4.76 12.51
C GLU A 440 18.50 -3.63 11.51
N SER A 441 18.99 -2.48 11.98
CA SER A 441 19.21 -1.30 11.14
C SER A 441 20.42 -1.50 10.22
N ALA A 442 20.21 -1.36 8.91
CA ALA A 442 21.27 -1.35 7.91
C ALA A 442 21.95 0.03 7.82
N TRP A 443 21.15 1.09 7.75
CA TRP A 443 21.64 2.46 7.79
C TRP A 443 20.54 3.46 8.18
N THR A 444 20.98 4.66 8.56
CA THR A 444 20.12 5.81 8.86
C THR A 444 20.62 7.04 8.13
N ARG A 445 19.71 7.88 7.61
CA ARG A 445 20.00 9.21 7.04
C ARG A 445 18.98 10.22 7.52
N ILE A 446 19.42 11.48 7.65
CA ILE A 446 18.56 12.61 8.02
C ILE A 446 18.60 13.62 6.87
N ILE A 447 17.43 14.07 6.43
CA ILE A 447 17.24 15.14 5.46
C ILE A 447 16.47 16.25 6.17
N LYS A 448 16.96 17.48 6.09
CA LYS A 448 16.25 18.65 6.61
C LYS A 448 15.38 19.25 5.51
N ALA A 449 14.22 19.76 5.88
CA ALA A 449 13.41 20.56 4.99
C ALA A 449 14.15 21.86 4.59
N GLU A 450 14.06 22.24 3.29
CA GLU A 450 14.67 23.46 2.75
C GLU A 450 13.80 24.70 2.97
#